data_40bd1f62485e8ff7e2d3db9814bc7712
#
_entry.id   40bd1f62485e8ff7e2d3db9814bc7712
#
_cell.length_a   1.000
_cell.length_b   1.000
_cell.length_c   1.000
_cell.angle_alpha   90.00
_cell.angle_beta   90.00
_cell.angle_gamma   90.00
#
_symmetry.space_group_name_H-M   'P 1'
#
loop_
_entity.id
_entity.type
_entity.pdbx_description
1 polymer ?
#
loop_
_entity_poly.entity_id
_entity_poly.type
_entity_poly.pdbx_seq_one_letter_code
_entity_poly.pdbx_strand_id
1 'polypeptide(L)'
;MSEAPRRSSRLNKNQEEKPKPKPVDNDVEMEETPEVAAQPEAPKEKVLGVKELEALAIADVKQHLVLFTKSAKTHETRFAVRALRSVTSLRKRLTASVLARAIAGAYGKDEDIRKRLVGYLGSTAASSIAPEDEASLTKYDVPEVDVYLHLLVMIYLLDQSQLEKGIELSNFTVSMVQELNRRSLDQLAAKVYFYYARFYEVAGRLAEIRPTLLNAQRTATLRRDDDTQSTLINLLLRNYFHYNLYDQADKLVSKTTFPENATNNQLARYMYYLGRIKAIQLEYTESHQCVLQAVRKAPQNNVTAGFQQEANKLLIIVQLLMGEIPERSLFRQPVLRKALLPYFQITQAVRVGDLNKFQETLAAHSATFQADKNYTLILRLRHNVIKTGIRMISLSYSRISLRDVCLKLHLDSEEDAEYIVAKAIRDGVIDATIDHEKGFMRSKENVDIYSTNEPQHAFHQRIGFCLKLHNDSVKAMRFPLKTVNHDAAEVEAARDQERNLVQEIAEADEDMDEDHDEL
;
A
#
# COMPACT_ATOMS: atom_id res chain seq x y z
N MET A 1 24.99 -57.35 26.17
CA MET A 1 25.06 -58.00 24.84
C MET A 1 25.06 -56.86 23.86
N SER A 2 26.20 -56.52 23.42
CA SER A 2 26.96 -56.73 22.15
C SER A 2 26.42 -55.74 21.08
N GLU A 3 27.15 -54.95 20.36
CA GLU A 3 28.58 -54.75 20.11
C GLU A 3 28.68 -53.61 19.08
N ALA A 4 29.66 -52.76 19.22
CA ALA A 4 30.10 -51.83 18.16
C ALA A 4 30.97 -52.58 17.13
N PRO A 5 31.31 -52.00 15.96
CA PRO A 5 32.69 -51.57 15.83
C PRO A 5 32.97 -50.28 15.04
N ARG A 6 33.86 -49.53 15.53
CA ARG A 6 35.08 -48.83 15.15
C ARG A 6 35.68 -49.13 13.75
N ARG A 7 36.18 -48.04 13.13
CA ARG A 7 37.53 -47.88 12.51
C ARG A 7 37.58 -46.53 11.79
N SER A 8 38.39 -45.65 12.16
CA SER A 8 39.84 -45.34 12.21
C SER A 8 40.32 -44.52 11.00
N SER A 9 40.68 -43.29 11.30
CA SER A 9 41.95 -42.60 11.09
C SER A 9 42.52 -42.45 9.66
N ARG A 10 42.80 -41.18 9.32
CA ARG A 10 44.17 -40.74 8.99
C ARG A 10 44.28 -39.21 8.97
N LEU A 11 45.25 -38.74 9.71
CA LEU A 11 45.83 -37.41 9.76
C LEU A 11 46.37 -36.98 8.38
N ASN A 12 46.25 -35.67 8.08
CA ASN A 12 47.43 -34.96 7.62
C ASN A 12 47.36 -33.49 8.03
N LYS A 13 48.42 -33.07 8.71
CA LYS A 13 48.80 -31.71 9.10
C LYS A 13 49.14 -30.90 7.85
N ASN A 14 48.68 -29.67 7.74
CA ASN A 14 49.54 -28.56 7.37
C ASN A 14 48.93 -27.31 7.98
N GLN A 15 49.71 -26.73 8.90
CA GLN A 15 49.54 -25.42 9.47
C GLN A 15 50.03 -24.39 8.44
N GLU A 16 49.18 -23.43 8.09
CA GLU A 16 49.64 -22.12 7.62
C GLU A 16 48.90 -21.03 8.38
N GLU A 17 49.69 -20.19 9.00
CA GLU A 17 49.31 -19.07 9.85
C GLU A 17 48.52 -18.03 9.02
N LYS A 18 47.38 -17.57 9.53
CA LYS A 18 46.69 -16.39 9.05
C LYS A 18 47.04 -15.19 9.90
N PRO A 19 47.46 -14.06 9.31
CA PRO A 19 47.73 -12.83 10.02
C PRO A 19 46.45 -12.12 10.46
N LYS A 20 46.50 -11.45 11.60
CA LYS A 20 45.44 -10.66 12.22
C LYS A 20 45.07 -9.44 11.36
N PRO A 21 43.78 -9.07 11.24
CA PRO A 21 43.41 -7.85 10.56
C PRO A 21 43.62 -6.61 11.43
N LYS A 22 44.26 -5.61 10.85
CA LYS A 22 44.34 -4.23 11.34
C LYS A 22 43.04 -3.48 11.09
N PRO A 23 42.67 -2.47 11.87
CA PRO A 23 41.50 -1.65 11.60
C PRO A 23 41.76 -0.76 10.39
N VAL A 24 40.85 -0.78 9.44
CA VAL A 24 40.88 0.09 8.25
C VAL A 24 39.74 1.10 8.38
N ASP A 25 40.14 2.36 8.57
CA ASP A 25 39.31 3.51 8.26
C ASP A 25 39.05 3.51 6.76
N ASN A 26 37.82 3.54 6.35
CA ASN A 26 37.42 3.66 4.96
C ASN A 26 36.50 4.86 4.77
N ASP A 27 37.13 6.01 4.60
CA ASP A 27 36.63 7.04 3.72
C ASP A 27 37.10 6.67 2.30
N VAL A 28 36.19 6.17 1.47
CA VAL A 28 36.45 5.93 0.05
C VAL A 28 35.48 6.80 -0.74
N GLU A 29 36.03 7.87 -1.28
CA GLU A 29 35.47 8.61 -2.40
C GLU A 29 35.29 7.65 -3.60
N MET A 30 34.10 7.68 -4.20
CA MET A 30 33.77 6.87 -5.37
C MET A 30 34.35 7.54 -6.62
N GLU A 31 35.47 7.03 -7.09
CA GLU A 31 35.91 7.24 -8.47
C GLU A 31 35.06 6.43 -9.46
N GLU A 32 34.55 7.13 -10.46
CA GLU A 32 33.88 6.54 -11.61
C GLU A 32 34.87 5.84 -12.52
N THR A 33 34.82 4.52 -12.61
CA THR A 33 35.46 3.79 -13.72
C THR A 33 34.39 3.36 -14.72
N PRO A 34 34.56 3.62 -16.02
CA PRO A 34 33.67 3.13 -17.06
C PRO A 34 34.08 1.71 -17.46
N GLU A 35 33.42 0.71 -16.90
CA GLU A 35 33.48 -0.66 -17.47
C GLU A 35 32.43 -0.83 -18.57
N VAL A 36 32.92 -0.83 -19.78
CA VAL A 36 32.19 -1.29 -20.96
C VAL A 36 32.18 -2.82 -20.93
N ALA A 37 31.19 -3.40 -20.31
CA ALA A 37 30.90 -4.83 -20.45
C ALA A 37 30.03 -5.03 -21.70
N ALA A 38 30.57 -5.71 -22.70
CA ALA A 38 29.85 -6.16 -23.88
C ALA A 38 28.65 -7.03 -23.46
N GLN A 39 27.44 -6.51 -23.65
CA GLN A 39 26.22 -7.29 -23.53
C GLN A 39 26.12 -8.25 -24.73
N PRO A 40 25.72 -9.52 -24.54
CA PRO A 40 25.42 -10.40 -25.65
C PRO A 40 24.32 -9.79 -26.51
N GLU A 41 24.58 -9.67 -27.81
CA GLU A 41 23.62 -9.16 -28.80
C GLU A 41 22.33 -9.97 -28.70
N ALA A 42 21.25 -9.29 -28.26
CA ALA A 42 19.90 -9.81 -28.40
C ALA A 42 19.61 -10.05 -29.90
N PRO A 43 18.89 -11.11 -30.27
CA PRO A 43 18.59 -11.39 -31.66
C PRO A 43 17.93 -10.18 -32.30
N LYS A 44 18.51 -9.66 -33.38
CA LYS A 44 17.99 -8.53 -34.15
C LYS A 44 16.57 -8.85 -34.55
N GLU A 45 15.58 -8.28 -33.84
CA GLU A 45 14.18 -8.26 -34.27
C GLU A 45 14.17 -7.64 -35.67
N LYS A 46 13.70 -8.40 -36.66
CA LYS A 46 13.42 -7.87 -38.00
C LYS A 46 12.50 -6.68 -37.79
N VAL A 47 12.93 -5.48 -38.16
CA VAL A 47 12.10 -4.27 -38.16
C VAL A 47 11.02 -4.51 -39.22
N LEU A 48 9.87 -5.00 -38.80
CA LEU A 48 8.69 -5.20 -39.62
C LEU A 48 8.23 -3.84 -40.16
N GLY A 49 7.88 -3.79 -41.44
CA GLY A 49 7.37 -2.57 -42.05
C GLY A 49 6.06 -2.10 -41.39
N VAL A 50 5.79 -0.80 -41.38
CA VAL A 50 4.60 -0.21 -40.75
C VAL A 50 3.31 -0.92 -41.21
N LYS A 51 3.20 -1.26 -42.50
CA LYS A 51 2.05 -1.98 -43.06
C LYS A 51 1.91 -3.41 -42.51
N GLU A 52 3.02 -4.10 -42.29
CA GLU A 52 3.02 -5.45 -41.68
C GLU A 52 2.59 -5.42 -40.22
N LEU A 53 3.04 -4.38 -39.47
CA LEU A 53 2.60 -4.18 -38.09
C LEU A 53 1.10 -3.87 -37.99
N GLU A 54 0.57 -3.09 -38.94
CA GLU A 54 -0.88 -2.82 -39.01
C GLU A 54 -1.66 -4.08 -39.34
N ALA A 55 -1.20 -4.89 -40.30
CA ALA A 55 -1.83 -6.15 -40.64
C ALA A 55 -1.85 -7.14 -39.46
N LEU A 56 -0.74 -7.25 -38.70
CA LEU A 56 -0.69 -8.04 -37.48
C LEU A 56 -1.66 -7.52 -36.42
N ALA A 57 -1.76 -6.20 -36.24
CA ALA A 57 -2.68 -5.62 -35.28
C ALA A 57 -4.16 -5.91 -35.64
N ILE A 58 -4.53 -5.86 -36.93
CA ILE A 58 -5.86 -6.23 -37.40
C ILE A 58 -6.13 -7.73 -37.16
N ALA A 59 -5.14 -8.59 -37.43
CA ALA A 59 -5.28 -10.02 -37.19
C ALA A 59 -5.46 -10.32 -35.68
N ASP A 60 -4.70 -9.63 -34.80
CA ASP A 60 -4.84 -9.72 -33.35
C ASP A 60 -6.25 -9.30 -32.89
N VAL A 61 -6.78 -8.17 -33.43
CA VAL A 61 -8.16 -7.74 -33.11
C VAL A 61 -9.18 -8.78 -33.56
N LYS A 62 -9.09 -9.29 -34.80
CA LYS A 62 -9.98 -10.36 -35.30
C LYS A 62 -9.93 -11.61 -34.39
N GLN A 63 -8.73 -12.01 -33.94
CA GLN A 63 -8.59 -13.11 -33.02
C GLN A 63 -9.26 -12.83 -31.65
N HIS A 64 -9.15 -11.60 -31.14
CA HIS A 64 -9.85 -11.21 -29.91
C HIS A 64 -11.36 -11.28 -30.05
N LEU A 65 -11.92 -10.83 -31.17
CA LEU A 65 -13.36 -10.94 -31.44
C LEU A 65 -13.85 -12.40 -31.44
N VAL A 66 -13.06 -13.31 -32.05
CA VAL A 66 -13.35 -14.76 -32.01
C VAL A 66 -13.26 -15.30 -30.57
N LEU A 67 -12.31 -14.82 -29.74
CA LEU A 67 -12.21 -15.23 -28.34
C LEU A 67 -13.40 -14.75 -27.51
N PHE A 68 -13.88 -13.52 -27.71
CA PHE A 68 -15.07 -13.02 -27.03
C PHE A 68 -16.34 -13.75 -27.44
N THR A 69 -16.51 -14.07 -28.74
CA THR A 69 -17.64 -14.89 -29.19
C THR A 69 -17.59 -16.31 -28.61
N LYS A 70 -16.41 -16.91 -28.48
CA LYS A 70 -16.27 -18.19 -27.80
C LYS A 70 -16.60 -18.07 -26.32
N SER A 71 -16.10 -17.02 -25.63
CA SER A 71 -16.38 -16.78 -24.23
C SER A 71 -17.88 -16.62 -23.96
N ALA A 72 -18.59 -15.90 -24.83
CA ALA A 72 -20.03 -15.70 -24.71
C ALA A 72 -20.82 -17.00 -24.93
N LYS A 73 -20.40 -17.85 -25.89
CA LYS A 73 -21.07 -19.12 -26.20
C LYS A 73 -20.79 -20.22 -25.19
N THR A 74 -19.54 -20.31 -24.71
CA THR A 74 -19.12 -21.37 -23.74
C THR A 74 -19.27 -20.96 -22.30
N HIS A 75 -19.56 -19.69 -22.01
CA HIS A 75 -19.57 -19.08 -20.68
C HIS A 75 -18.25 -19.22 -19.91
N GLU A 76 -17.13 -19.46 -20.62
CA GLU A 76 -15.80 -19.56 -20.02
C GLU A 76 -15.08 -18.22 -20.03
N THR A 77 -14.80 -17.71 -18.84
CA THR A 77 -14.13 -16.41 -18.64
C THR A 77 -12.67 -16.40 -19.09
N ARG A 78 -12.01 -17.58 -19.17
CA ARG A 78 -10.60 -17.69 -19.57
C ARG A 78 -10.28 -17.12 -20.95
N PHE A 79 -11.22 -17.23 -21.89
CA PHE A 79 -11.04 -16.67 -23.24
C PHE A 79 -11.05 -15.15 -23.23
N ALA A 80 -11.98 -14.53 -22.50
CA ALA A 80 -12.04 -13.09 -22.32
C ALA A 80 -10.78 -12.56 -21.61
N VAL A 81 -10.31 -13.23 -20.55
CA VAL A 81 -9.08 -12.86 -19.84
C VAL A 81 -7.87 -12.91 -20.78
N ARG A 82 -7.78 -13.94 -21.64
CA ARG A 82 -6.69 -14.06 -22.61
C ARG A 82 -6.67 -12.89 -23.59
N ALA A 83 -7.84 -12.53 -24.15
CA ALA A 83 -7.98 -11.38 -25.03
C ALA A 83 -7.63 -10.06 -24.32
N LEU A 84 -8.08 -9.85 -23.06
CA LEU A 84 -7.80 -8.64 -22.30
C LEU A 84 -6.33 -8.49 -21.89
N ARG A 85 -5.59 -9.59 -21.71
CA ARG A 85 -4.14 -9.55 -21.43
C ARG A 85 -3.34 -9.05 -22.63
N SER A 86 -3.72 -9.44 -23.84
CA SER A 86 -3.03 -9.03 -25.07
C SER A 86 -3.35 -7.60 -25.50
N VAL A 87 -4.41 -6.96 -24.96
CA VAL A 87 -4.72 -5.54 -25.22
C VAL A 87 -3.56 -4.60 -24.91
N THR A 88 -2.74 -4.92 -23.90
CA THR A 88 -1.60 -4.07 -23.54
C THR A 88 -0.51 -4.03 -24.62
N SER A 89 -0.26 -5.14 -25.31
CA SER A 89 0.65 -5.21 -26.46
C SER A 89 0.03 -4.59 -27.72
N LEU A 90 -1.28 -4.83 -27.91
CA LEU A 90 -2.04 -4.27 -29.02
C LEU A 90 -2.07 -2.74 -28.96
N ARG A 91 -2.24 -2.14 -27.78
CA ARG A 91 -2.29 -0.67 -27.57
C ARG A 91 -1.14 0.08 -28.22
N LYS A 92 0.09 -0.50 -28.20
CA LYS A 92 1.27 0.13 -28.82
C LYS A 92 1.20 0.22 -30.33
N ARG A 93 0.39 -0.63 -30.97
CA ARG A 93 0.20 -0.74 -32.43
C ARG A 93 -1.15 -0.23 -32.92
N LEU A 94 -1.94 0.35 -32.01
CA LEU A 94 -3.30 0.80 -32.27
C LEU A 94 -3.27 2.16 -32.98
N THR A 95 -3.67 2.19 -34.26
CA THR A 95 -3.81 3.41 -35.06
C THR A 95 -5.28 3.60 -35.49
N ALA A 96 -5.63 4.81 -35.90
CA ALA A 96 -7.00 5.08 -36.39
C ALA A 96 -7.37 4.21 -37.59
N SER A 97 -6.41 3.95 -38.52
CA SER A 97 -6.58 3.08 -39.67
C SER A 97 -6.87 1.63 -39.28
N VAL A 98 -6.13 1.08 -38.32
CA VAL A 98 -6.32 -0.29 -37.80
C VAL A 98 -7.73 -0.45 -37.19
N LEU A 99 -8.15 0.53 -36.38
CA LEU A 99 -9.47 0.50 -35.75
C LEU A 99 -10.59 0.61 -36.76
N ALA A 100 -10.50 1.54 -37.72
CA ALA A 100 -11.51 1.71 -38.74
C ALA A 100 -11.68 0.44 -39.60
N ARG A 101 -10.59 -0.20 -39.99
CA ARG A 101 -10.57 -1.46 -40.72
C ARG A 101 -11.13 -2.62 -39.90
N ALA A 102 -10.78 -2.70 -38.60
CA ALA A 102 -11.31 -3.72 -37.70
C ALA A 102 -12.85 -3.57 -37.51
N ILE A 103 -13.33 -2.32 -37.32
CA ILE A 103 -14.75 -2.01 -37.19
C ILE A 103 -15.50 -2.33 -38.49
N ALA A 104 -14.92 -1.98 -39.66
CA ALA A 104 -15.51 -2.29 -40.97
C ALA A 104 -15.63 -3.80 -41.23
N GLY A 105 -14.69 -4.61 -40.73
CA GLY A 105 -14.75 -6.07 -40.81
C GLY A 105 -15.74 -6.72 -39.82
N ALA A 106 -16.16 -6.01 -38.77
CA ALA A 106 -17.09 -6.50 -37.75
C ALA A 106 -18.55 -6.12 -38.05
N TYR A 107 -18.79 -4.95 -38.63
CA TYR A 107 -20.14 -4.39 -38.82
C TYR A 107 -20.43 -4.05 -40.30
N GLY A 108 -21.70 -4.23 -40.71
CA GLY A 108 -22.17 -3.80 -42.01
C GLY A 108 -22.19 -2.27 -42.19
N LYS A 109 -22.29 -1.80 -43.46
CA LYS A 109 -22.23 -0.36 -43.77
C LYS A 109 -23.32 0.48 -43.11
N ASP A 110 -24.49 -0.11 -42.93
CA ASP A 110 -25.69 0.61 -42.46
C ASP A 110 -25.90 0.54 -40.95
N GLU A 111 -25.06 -0.19 -40.25
CA GLU A 111 -25.18 -0.33 -38.80
C GLU A 111 -24.82 0.98 -38.07
N ASP A 112 -25.72 1.45 -37.21
CA ASP A 112 -25.55 2.70 -36.45
C ASP A 112 -24.32 2.69 -35.54
N ILE A 113 -23.94 1.49 -35.02
CA ILE A 113 -22.74 1.29 -34.19
C ILE A 113 -21.49 1.63 -35.00
N ARG A 114 -21.40 1.13 -36.25
CA ARG A 114 -20.28 1.45 -37.16
C ARG A 114 -20.16 2.95 -37.41
N LYS A 115 -21.27 3.60 -37.77
CA LYS A 115 -21.30 5.04 -38.05
C LYS A 115 -20.83 5.85 -36.85
N ARG A 116 -21.27 5.48 -35.65
CA ARG A 116 -20.89 6.11 -34.41
C ARG A 116 -19.40 5.94 -34.11
N LEU A 117 -18.90 4.71 -34.11
CA LEU A 117 -17.49 4.42 -33.76
C LEU A 117 -16.50 5.05 -34.75
N VAL A 118 -16.81 4.99 -36.08
CA VAL A 118 -15.99 5.63 -37.11
C VAL A 118 -16.06 7.16 -37.00
N GLY A 119 -17.20 7.73 -36.58
CA GLY A 119 -17.35 9.16 -36.35
C GLY A 119 -16.39 9.68 -35.25
N TYR A 120 -16.13 8.90 -34.20
CA TYR A 120 -15.16 9.25 -33.14
C TYR A 120 -13.69 9.17 -33.63
N LEU A 121 -13.40 8.31 -34.63
CA LEU A 121 -12.04 8.16 -35.16
C LEU A 121 -11.65 9.27 -36.16
N GLY A 122 -12.63 10.00 -36.72
CA GLY A 122 -12.40 11.10 -37.63
C GLY A 122 -12.47 10.70 -39.11
N SER A 123 -12.54 11.70 -40.00
CA SER A 123 -12.73 11.52 -41.44
C SER A 123 -11.56 10.80 -42.14
N THR A 124 -10.35 10.98 -41.69
CA THR A 124 -9.15 10.30 -42.23
C THR A 124 -9.18 8.80 -41.99
N ALA A 125 -9.76 8.35 -40.87
CA ALA A 125 -9.94 6.93 -40.59
C ALA A 125 -11.01 6.27 -41.49
N ALA A 126 -12.07 7.01 -41.83
CA ALA A 126 -13.11 6.53 -42.76
C ALA A 126 -12.59 6.27 -44.17
N SER A 127 -11.63 7.07 -44.64
CA SER A 127 -11.00 6.91 -45.95
C SER A 127 -10.00 5.75 -46.05
N SER A 128 -9.53 5.23 -44.90
CA SER A 128 -8.56 4.12 -44.86
C SER A 128 -9.20 2.71 -44.95
N ILE A 129 -10.53 2.64 -45.01
CA ILE A 129 -11.27 1.36 -45.11
C ILE A 129 -11.09 0.81 -46.54
N ALA A 130 -10.42 -0.34 -46.66
CA ALA A 130 -10.27 -1.02 -47.95
C ALA A 130 -11.53 -1.86 -48.30
N PRO A 131 -11.90 -1.99 -49.58
CA PRO A 131 -13.03 -2.80 -49.98
C PRO A 131 -12.88 -4.29 -49.64
N GLU A 132 -11.65 -4.76 -49.48
CA GLU A 132 -11.33 -6.13 -49.03
C GLU A 132 -11.72 -6.38 -47.56
N ASP A 133 -11.68 -5.37 -46.71
CA ASP A 133 -12.08 -5.48 -45.31
C ASP A 133 -13.61 -5.62 -45.20
N GLU A 134 -14.37 -5.03 -46.10
CA GLU A 134 -15.82 -5.19 -46.20
C GLU A 134 -16.24 -6.54 -46.76
N ALA A 135 -15.45 -7.14 -47.66
CA ALA A 135 -15.69 -8.48 -48.20
C ALA A 135 -15.44 -9.60 -47.16
N SER A 136 -14.61 -9.34 -46.16
CA SER A 136 -14.31 -10.29 -45.06
C SER A 136 -15.25 -10.16 -43.86
N LEU A 137 -16.46 -9.68 -44.04
CA LEU A 137 -17.45 -9.39 -43.01
C LEU A 137 -17.86 -10.66 -42.27
N THR A 138 -17.41 -10.78 -41.04
CA THR A 138 -17.91 -11.77 -40.08
C THR A 138 -18.87 -11.07 -39.13
N LYS A 139 -20.17 -11.26 -39.33
CA LYS A 139 -21.16 -10.71 -38.40
C LYS A 139 -21.02 -11.38 -37.04
N TYR A 140 -20.72 -10.59 -36.06
CA TYR A 140 -20.69 -11.00 -34.65
C TYR A 140 -21.96 -10.48 -33.98
N ASP A 141 -22.94 -11.36 -33.81
CA ASP A 141 -24.21 -11.04 -33.12
C ASP A 141 -24.05 -11.27 -31.59
N VAL A 142 -23.05 -10.64 -31.00
CA VAL A 142 -22.69 -10.83 -29.59
C VAL A 142 -22.34 -9.48 -28.98
N PRO A 143 -23.09 -8.98 -27.98
CA PRO A 143 -22.87 -7.65 -27.38
C PRO A 143 -21.51 -7.48 -26.69
N GLU A 144 -20.83 -8.56 -26.32
CA GLU A 144 -19.49 -8.54 -25.80
C GLU A 144 -18.47 -7.97 -26.80
N VAL A 145 -18.70 -8.22 -28.10
CA VAL A 145 -17.89 -7.68 -29.18
C VAL A 145 -18.09 -6.18 -29.30
N ASP A 146 -19.34 -5.72 -29.18
CA ASP A 146 -19.67 -4.28 -29.23
C ASP A 146 -18.97 -3.52 -28.12
N VAL A 147 -19.09 -4.00 -26.88
CA VAL A 147 -18.42 -3.39 -25.70
C VAL A 147 -16.90 -3.41 -25.88
N TYR A 148 -16.34 -4.49 -26.44
CA TYR A 148 -14.90 -4.59 -26.65
C TYR A 148 -14.39 -3.57 -27.68
N LEU A 149 -15.10 -3.38 -28.80
CA LEU A 149 -14.71 -2.39 -29.79
C LEU A 149 -14.84 -0.97 -29.25
N HIS A 150 -15.89 -0.65 -28.49
CA HIS A 150 -16.00 0.61 -27.78
C HIS A 150 -14.81 0.81 -26.83
N LEU A 151 -14.41 -0.21 -26.10
CA LEU A 151 -13.24 -0.16 -25.21
C LEU A 151 -11.93 0.15 -25.99
N LEU A 152 -11.72 -0.46 -27.17
CA LEU A 152 -10.54 -0.17 -27.98
C LEU A 152 -10.52 1.28 -28.48
N VAL A 153 -11.68 1.81 -28.92
CA VAL A 153 -11.81 3.21 -29.32
C VAL A 153 -11.58 4.15 -28.14
N MET A 154 -12.10 3.82 -26.95
CA MET A 154 -11.81 4.58 -25.73
C MET A 154 -10.29 4.63 -25.42
N ILE A 155 -9.59 3.51 -25.54
CA ILE A 155 -8.14 3.45 -25.33
C ILE A 155 -7.41 4.37 -26.32
N TYR A 156 -7.79 4.30 -27.60
CA TYR A 156 -7.23 5.15 -28.64
C TYR A 156 -7.47 6.64 -28.39
N LEU A 157 -8.70 7.05 -28.05
CA LEU A 157 -9.04 8.43 -27.74
C LEU A 157 -8.27 8.97 -26.53
N LEU A 158 -8.04 8.14 -25.52
CA LEU A 158 -7.23 8.50 -24.37
C LEU A 158 -5.77 8.75 -24.76
N ASP A 159 -5.20 7.91 -25.63
CA ASP A 159 -3.82 8.06 -26.11
C ASP A 159 -3.64 9.27 -27.01
N GLN A 160 -4.70 9.65 -27.76
CA GLN A 160 -4.74 10.90 -28.56
C GLN A 160 -5.14 12.13 -27.74
N SER A 161 -5.37 11.99 -26.44
CA SER A 161 -5.78 13.09 -25.55
C SER A 161 -7.09 13.81 -25.96
N GLN A 162 -7.98 13.13 -26.70
CA GLN A 162 -9.31 13.64 -27.08
C GLN A 162 -10.30 13.39 -25.94
N LEU A 163 -10.24 14.22 -24.90
CA LEU A 163 -10.96 13.96 -23.64
C LEU A 163 -12.47 14.08 -23.78
N GLU A 164 -12.99 15.11 -24.45
CA GLU A 164 -14.44 15.35 -24.57
C GLU A 164 -15.16 14.20 -25.28
N LYS A 165 -14.65 13.81 -26.45
CA LYS A 165 -15.18 12.65 -27.19
C LYS A 165 -15.04 11.35 -26.40
N GLY A 166 -13.91 11.19 -25.66
CA GLY A 166 -13.69 10.04 -24.81
C GLY A 166 -14.67 9.98 -23.63
N ILE A 167 -15.02 11.10 -23.03
CA ILE A 167 -16.03 11.18 -21.96
C ILE A 167 -17.41 10.80 -22.50
N GLU A 168 -17.82 11.36 -23.65
CA GLU A 168 -19.09 11.05 -24.28
C GLU A 168 -19.22 9.55 -24.60
N LEU A 169 -18.22 8.99 -25.28
CA LEU A 169 -18.17 7.56 -25.60
C LEU A 169 -18.17 6.68 -24.35
N SER A 170 -17.45 7.09 -23.31
CA SER A 170 -17.35 6.32 -22.07
C SER A 170 -18.68 6.29 -21.30
N ASN A 171 -19.42 7.42 -21.26
CA ASN A 171 -20.75 7.47 -20.66
C ASN A 171 -21.71 6.54 -21.41
N PHE A 172 -21.71 6.61 -22.74
CA PHE A 172 -22.52 5.72 -23.57
C PHE A 172 -22.19 4.23 -23.32
N THR A 173 -20.89 3.90 -23.26
CA THR A 173 -20.46 2.51 -23.03
C THR A 173 -20.84 2.01 -21.65
N VAL A 174 -20.76 2.86 -20.62
CA VAL A 174 -21.19 2.53 -19.24
C VAL A 174 -22.69 2.26 -19.20
N SER A 175 -23.52 3.11 -19.83
CA SER A 175 -24.96 2.90 -19.91
C SER A 175 -25.29 1.57 -20.61
N MET A 176 -24.63 1.29 -21.74
CA MET A 176 -24.80 0.04 -22.49
C MET A 176 -24.43 -1.20 -21.65
N VAL A 177 -23.34 -1.15 -20.87
CA VAL A 177 -22.95 -2.25 -19.95
C VAL A 177 -23.98 -2.46 -18.86
N GLN A 178 -24.57 -1.38 -18.32
CA GLN A 178 -25.61 -1.46 -17.29
C GLN A 178 -26.91 -2.04 -17.81
N GLU A 179 -27.32 -1.68 -19.04
CA GLU A 179 -28.52 -2.18 -19.68
C GLU A 179 -28.41 -3.67 -20.04
N LEU A 180 -27.27 -4.08 -20.59
CA LEU A 180 -27.05 -5.48 -21.01
C LEU A 180 -27.01 -6.47 -19.86
N ASN A 181 -26.50 -6.09 -18.72
CA ASN A 181 -26.48 -6.85 -17.45
C ASN A 181 -26.12 -8.34 -17.57
N ARG A 182 -25.09 -8.70 -18.38
CA ARG A 182 -24.66 -10.08 -18.63
C ARG A 182 -23.40 -10.43 -17.82
N ARG A 183 -23.28 -11.67 -17.32
CA ARG A 183 -22.07 -12.15 -16.61
C ARG A 183 -20.84 -12.27 -17.51
N SER A 184 -21.01 -12.55 -18.79
CA SER A 184 -19.91 -12.61 -19.76
C SER A 184 -19.20 -11.27 -19.94
N LEU A 185 -19.86 -10.16 -19.57
CA LEU A 185 -19.33 -8.80 -19.63
C LEU A 185 -18.53 -8.39 -18.39
N ASP A 186 -18.57 -9.11 -17.28
CA ASP A 186 -18.01 -8.68 -16.00
C ASP A 186 -16.55 -8.23 -16.12
N GLN A 187 -15.71 -9.00 -16.80
CA GLN A 187 -14.30 -8.66 -16.99
C GLN A 187 -14.07 -7.47 -17.92
N LEU A 188 -14.92 -7.32 -18.95
CA LEU A 188 -14.92 -6.15 -19.82
C LEU A 188 -15.40 -4.92 -19.08
N ALA A 189 -16.48 -5.04 -18.29
CA ALA A 189 -17.03 -3.97 -17.48
C ALA A 189 -15.99 -3.39 -16.52
N ALA A 190 -15.20 -4.24 -15.85
CA ALA A 190 -14.09 -3.80 -15.00
C ALA A 190 -13.10 -2.90 -15.76
N LYS A 191 -12.79 -3.21 -17.04
CA LYS A 191 -11.91 -2.38 -17.87
C LYS A 191 -12.59 -1.11 -18.35
N VAL A 192 -13.86 -1.19 -18.73
CA VAL A 192 -14.66 -0.01 -19.13
C VAL A 192 -14.70 0.99 -17.98
N TYR A 193 -15.04 0.59 -16.75
CA TYR A 193 -15.06 1.46 -15.59
C TYR A 193 -13.67 2.05 -15.27
N PHE A 194 -12.60 1.27 -15.50
CA PHE A 194 -11.25 1.78 -15.31
C PHE A 194 -10.92 2.94 -16.26
N TYR A 195 -11.22 2.79 -17.58
CA TYR A 195 -10.97 3.85 -18.57
C TYR A 195 -11.95 5.01 -18.40
N TYR A 196 -13.20 4.74 -18.05
CA TYR A 196 -14.19 5.75 -17.68
C TYR A 196 -13.67 6.67 -16.58
N ALA A 197 -13.24 6.10 -15.45
CA ALA A 197 -12.67 6.88 -14.37
C ALA A 197 -11.38 7.61 -14.79
N ARG A 198 -10.58 7.02 -15.70
CA ARG A 198 -9.35 7.63 -16.18
C ARG A 198 -9.59 8.87 -17.03
N PHE A 199 -10.61 8.88 -17.90
CA PHE A 199 -11.00 10.08 -18.66
C PHE A 199 -11.37 11.24 -17.74
N TYR A 200 -12.21 10.99 -16.76
CA TYR A 200 -12.61 12.00 -15.78
C TYR A 200 -11.46 12.45 -14.86
N GLU A 201 -10.51 11.56 -14.59
CA GLU A 201 -9.31 11.91 -13.82
C GLU A 201 -8.41 12.89 -14.60
N VAL A 202 -8.16 12.63 -15.87
CA VAL A 202 -7.36 13.52 -16.72
C VAL A 202 -8.08 14.84 -16.99
N ALA A 203 -9.41 14.82 -17.08
CA ALA A 203 -10.24 16.02 -17.20
C ALA A 203 -10.40 16.81 -15.86
N GLY A 204 -9.93 16.26 -14.73
CA GLY A 204 -10.07 16.89 -13.42
C GLY A 204 -11.49 16.87 -12.81
N ARG A 205 -12.41 16.09 -13.38
CA ARG A 205 -13.84 16.04 -13.04
C ARG A 205 -14.27 14.79 -12.28
N LEU A 206 -13.37 14.20 -11.49
CA LEU A 206 -13.60 12.94 -10.75
C LEU A 206 -14.79 12.98 -9.77
N ALA A 207 -15.19 14.16 -9.30
CA ALA A 207 -16.30 14.27 -8.35
C ALA A 207 -17.64 13.84 -8.96
N GLU A 208 -17.85 14.09 -10.26
CA GLU A 208 -19.10 13.83 -10.95
C GLU A 208 -19.45 12.34 -11.05
N ILE A 209 -18.43 11.49 -11.16
CA ILE A 209 -18.62 10.05 -11.37
C ILE A 209 -18.83 9.24 -10.08
N ARG A 210 -18.70 9.85 -8.89
CA ARG A 210 -18.86 9.13 -7.61
C ARG A 210 -20.18 8.40 -7.46
N PRO A 211 -21.35 9.03 -7.74
CA PRO A 211 -22.63 8.35 -7.62
C PRO A 211 -22.73 7.13 -8.54
N THR A 212 -22.27 7.28 -9.80
CA THR A 212 -22.29 6.21 -10.81
C THR A 212 -21.42 5.03 -10.37
N LEU A 213 -20.20 5.30 -9.89
CA LEU A 213 -19.29 4.24 -9.40
C LEU A 213 -19.84 3.57 -8.14
N LEU A 214 -20.47 4.31 -7.22
CA LEU A 214 -21.09 3.73 -6.02
C LEU A 214 -22.27 2.83 -6.35
N ASN A 215 -23.12 3.24 -7.29
CA ASN A 215 -24.25 2.43 -7.72
C ASN A 215 -23.74 1.16 -8.45
N ALA A 216 -22.76 1.30 -9.33
CA ALA A 216 -22.14 0.17 -10.02
C ALA A 216 -21.48 -0.80 -9.02
N GLN A 217 -20.82 -0.30 -7.97
CA GLN A 217 -20.21 -1.13 -6.93
C GLN A 217 -21.26 -1.93 -6.15
N ARG A 218 -22.39 -1.31 -5.77
CA ARG A 218 -23.51 -2.01 -5.12
C ARG A 218 -24.07 -3.11 -6.01
N THR A 219 -24.27 -2.81 -7.29
CA THR A 219 -24.75 -3.80 -8.27
C THR A 219 -23.77 -4.94 -8.44
N ALA A 220 -22.46 -4.67 -8.56
CA ALA A 220 -21.42 -5.69 -8.67
C ALA A 220 -21.36 -6.59 -7.41
N THR A 221 -21.51 -6.01 -6.23
CA THR A 221 -21.54 -6.77 -4.96
C THR A 221 -22.76 -7.71 -4.90
N LEU A 222 -23.95 -7.24 -5.28
CA LEU A 222 -25.17 -8.07 -5.32
C LEU A 222 -25.06 -9.20 -6.34
N ARG A 223 -24.39 -8.96 -7.45
CA ARG A 223 -24.14 -9.95 -8.52
C ARG A 223 -23.01 -10.91 -8.20
N ARG A 224 -22.19 -10.65 -7.17
CA ARG A 224 -20.95 -11.36 -6.85
C ARG A 224 -19.98 -11.37 -8.04
N ASP A 225 -19.77 -10.19 -8.63
CA ASP A 225 -18.79 -9.96 -9.67
C ASP A 225 -17.49 -9.45 -9.03
N ASP A 226 -16.57 -10.37 -8.77
CA ASP A 226 -15.32 -10.11 -8.04
C ASP A 226 -14.39 -9.15 -8.83
N ASP A 227 -14.33 -9.25 -10.15
CA ASP A 227 -13.43 -8.43 -10.98
C ASP A 227 -13.89 -6.97 -11.04
N THR A 228 -15.18 -6.73 -11.30
CA THR A 228 -15.74 -5.37 -11.33
C THR A 228 -15.78 -4.77 -9.94
N GLN A 229 -16.17 -5.53 -8.91
CA GLN A 229 -16.21 -5.08 -7.52
C GLN A 229 -14.83 -4.61 -7.04
N SER A 230 -13.78 -5.41 -7.24
CA SER A 230 -12.41 -5.07 -6.85
C SER A 230 -11.89 -3.82 -7.57
N THR A 231 -12.21 -3.68 -8.85
CA THR A 231 -11.84 -2.52 -9.65
C THR A 231 -12.56 -1.26 -9.18
N LEU A 232 -13.88 -1.33 -8.95
CA LEU A 232 -14.68 -0.19 -8.51
C LEU A 232 -14.30 0.29 -7.11
N ILE A 233 -14.03 -0.62 -6.15
CA ILE A 233 -13.54 -0.25 -4.82
C ILE A 233 -12.22 0.54 -4.95
N ASN A 234 -11.27 0.05 -5.74
CA ASN A 234 -10.00 0.73 -5.95
C ASN A 234 -10.15 2.10 -6.63
N LEU A 235 -11.08 2.23 -7.59
CA LEU A 235 -11.36 3.51 -8.25
C LEU A 235 -12.02 4.51 -7.32
N LEU A 236 -12.96 4.08 -6.47
CA LEU A 236 -13.60 4.91 -5.46
C LEU A 236 -12.58 5.37 -4.42
N LEU A 237 -11.72 4.47 -3.91
CA LEU A 237 -10.65 4.85 -2.99
C LEU A 237 -9.71 5.86 -3.63
N ARG A 238 -9.30 5.65 -4.89
CA ARG A 238 -8.46 6.60 -5.64
C ARG A 238 -9.12 7.97 -5.75
N ASN A 239 -10.41 8.01 -6.05
CA ASN A 239 -11.20 9.25 -6.11
C ASN A 239 -11.23 9.97 -4.76
N TYR A 240 -11.50 9.26 -3.66
CA TYR A 240 -11.50 9.85 -2.33
C TYR A 240 -10.12 10.39 -1.94
N PHE A 241 -9.04 9.66 -2.23
CA PHE A 241 -7.68 10.13 -1.98
C PHE A 241 -7.27 11.34 -2.82
N HIS A 242 -7.83 11.47 -4.02
CA HIS A 242 -7.57 12.66 -4.85
C HIS A 242 -8.05 13.93 -4.16
N TYR A 243 -9.22 13.87 -3.52
CA TYR A 243 -9.83 15.00 -2.79
C TYR A 243 -9.56 14.98 -1.27
N ASN A 244 -8.66 14.12 -0.78
CA ASN A 244 -8.31 13.96 0.63
C ASN A 244 -9.52 13.66 1.56
N LEU A 245 -10.52 12.92 1.06
CA LEU A 245 -11.72 12.52 1.79
C LEU A 245 -11.50 11.20 2.53
N TYR A 246 -10.63 11.20 3.53
CA TYR A 246 -10.20 10.00 4.25
C TYR A 246 -11.33 9.34 5.05
N ASP A 247 -12.21 10.12 5.67
CA ASP A 247 -13.36 9.61 6.42
C ASP A 247 -14.36 8.85 5.54
N GLN A 248 -14.54 9.31 4.28
CA GLN A 248 -15.39 8.61 3.33
C GLN A 248 -14.74 7.34 2.81
N ALA A 249 -13.42 7.36 2.63
CA ALA A 249 -12.65 6.19 2.25
C ALA A 249 -12.72 5.11 3.34
N ASP A 250 -12.58 5.47 4.60
CA ASP A 250 -12.70 4.56 5.74
C ASP A 250 -14.12 3.96 5.85
N LYS A 251 -15.15 4.80 5.72
CA LYS A 251 -16.55 4.34 5.69
C LYS A 251 -16.85 3.41 4.51
N LEU A 252 -16.18 3.60 3.37
CA LEU A 252 -16.31 2.67 2.26
C LEU A 252 -15.68 1.32 2.60
N VAL A 253 -14.44 1.32 3.13
CA VAL A 253 -13.72 0.10 3.51
C VAL A 253 -14.48 -0.68 4.58
N SER A 254 -15.00 -0.01 5.60
CA SER A 254 -15.76 -0.66 6.70
C SER A 254 -17.08 -1.29 6.23
N LYS A 255 -17.70 -0.75 5.16
CA LYS A 255 -18.97 -1.24 4.62
C LYS A 255 -18.83 -2.25 3.48
N THR A 256 -17.66 -2.37 2.90
CA THR A 256 -17.42 -3.24 1.73
C THR A 256 -16.38 -4.30 2.06
N THR A 257 -16.66 -5.53 1.64
CA THR A 257 -15.68 -6.62 1.70
C THR A 257 -14.94 -6.69 0.36
N PHE A 258 -13.61 -6.77 0.42
CA PHE A 258 -12.81 -6.93 -0.79
C PHE A 258 -12.82 -8.40 -1.20
N PRO A 259 -13.06 -8.74 -2.50
CA PRO A 259 -13.15 -10.11 -2.97
C PRO A 259 -11.81 -10.87 -2.80
N GLU A 260 -11.87 -12.10 -2.29
CA GLU A 260 -10.70 -12.96 -2.10
C GLU A 260 -10.08 -13.42 -3.43
N ASN A 261 -10.93 -13.64 -4.45
CA ASN A 261 -10.51 -14.09 -5.79
C ASN A 261 -9.98 -12.97 -6.68
N ALA A 262 -9.85 -11.76 -6.15
CA ALA A 262 -9.36 -10.62 -6.92
C ALA A 262 -7.91 -10.83 -7.41
N THR A 263 -7.59 -10.24 -8.56
CA THR A 263 -6.24 -10.30 -9.11
C THR A 263 -5.21 -9.65 -8.18
N ASN A 264 -3.98 -10.20 -8.12
CA ASN A 264 -2.90 -9.66 -7.28
C ASN A 264 -2.66 -8.16 -7.49
N ASN A 265 -2.86 -7.66 -8.71
CA ASN A 265 -2.72 -6.24 -9.03
C ASN A 265 -3.78 -5.37 -8.33
N GLN A 266 -5.02 -5.85 -8.26
CA GLN A 266 -6.11 -5.14 -7.58
C GLN A 266 -5.94 -5.24 -6.06
N LEU A 267 -5.55 -6.41 -5.56
CA LEU A 267 -5.27 -6.62 -4.14
C LEU A 267 -4.11 -5.72 -3.65
N ALA A 268 -3.01 -5.61 -4.42
CA ALA A 268 -1.89 -4.75 -4.07
C ALA A 268 -2.31 -3.27 -3.98
N ARG A 269 -3.14 -2.78 -4.90
CA ARG A 269 -3.69 -1.42 -4.86
C ARG A 269 -4.59 -1.20 -3.65
N TYR A 270 -5.47 -2.15 -3.38
CA TYR A 270 -6.37 -2.08 -2.22
C TYR A 270 -5.59 -2.03 -0.91
N MET A 271 -4.62 -2.93 -0.73
CA MET A 271 -3.76 -2.96 0.45
C MET A 271 -2.95 -1.68 0.63
N TYR A 272 -2.49 -1.06 -0.46
CA TYR A 272 -1.83 0.24 -0.41
C TYR A 272 -2.77 1.34 0.10
N TYR A 273 -4.00 1.41 -0.43
CA TYR A 273 -4.97 2.40 0.02
C TYR A 273 -5.40 2.18 1.47
N LEU A 274 -5.63 0.92 1.86
CA LEU A 274 -5.94 0.55 3.23
C LEU A 274 -4.81 0.95 4.18
N GLY A 275 -3.57 0.61 3.85
CA GLY A 275 -2.39 1.01 4.62
C GLY A 275 -2.27 2.53 4.77
N ARG A 276 -2.63 3.29 3.74
CA ARG A 276 -2.63 4.75 3.80
C ARG A 276 -3.72 5.31 4.71
N ILE A 277 -4.94 4.74 4.70
CA ILE A 277 -6.02 5.10 5.64
C ILE A 277 -5.54 4.86 7.08
N LYS A 278 -5.02 3.66 7.36
CA LYS A 278 -4.53 3.27 8.68
C LYS A 278 -3.37 4.15 9.18
N ALA A 279 -2.45 4.56 8.27
CA ALA A 279 -1.38 5.49 8.62
C ALA A 279 -1.91 6.86 9.07
N ILE A 280 -2.99 7.35 8.47
CA ILE A 280 -3.61 8.62 8.84
C ILE A 280 -4.36 8.49 10.18
N GLN A 281 -4.99 7.33 10.43
CA GLN A 281 -5.67 6.97 11.68
C GLN A 281 -4.71 6.71 12.85
N LEU A 282 -3.39 6.74 12.64
CA LEU A 282 -2.35 6.46 13.63
C LEU A 282 -2.14 4.96 13.95
N GLU A 283 -2.78 4.08 13.23
CA GLU A 283 -2.62 2.62 13.35
C GLU A 283 -1.43 2.13 12.52
N TYR A 284 -0.21 2.48 12.96
CA TYR A 284 1.00 2.26 12.18
C TYR A 284 1.35 0.78 11.99
N THR A 285 1.05 -0.06 12.97
CA THR A 285 1.32 -1.51 12.90
C THR A 285 0.49 -2.18 11.81
N GLU A 286 -0.81 -1.91 11.75
CA GLU A 286 -1.69 -2.42 10.70
C GLU A 286 -1.34 -1.82 9.34
N SER A 287 -1.05 -0.50 9.31
CA SER A 287 -0.58 0.18 8.12
C SER A 287 0.68 -0.48 7.54
N HIS A 288 1.68 -0.77 8.39
CA HIS A 288 2.92 -1.45 7.98
C HIS A 288 2.64 -2.82 7.36
N GLN A 289 1.80 -3.63 8.00
CA GLN A 289 1.43 -4.95 7.49
C GLN A 289 0.73 -4.86 6.12
N CYS A 290 -0.23 -3.94 5.98
CA CYS A 290 -0.95 -3.74 4.72
C CYS A 290 -0.02 -3.26 3.59
N VAL A 291 0.84 -2.26 3.86
CA VAL A 291 1.76 -1.74 2.83
C VAL A 291 2.83 -2.77 2.47
N LEU A 292 3.33 -3.54 3.44
CA LEU A 292 4.27 -4.64 3.18
C LEU A 292 3.64 -5.72 2.28
N GLN A 293 2.37 -6.07 2.54
CA GLN A 293 1.63 -6.98 1.67
C GLN A 293 1.43 -6.39 0.28
N ALA A 294 1.14 -5.09 0.15
CA ALA A 294 1.02 -4.41 -1.13
C ALA A 294 2.31 -4.51 -1.95
N VAL A 295 3.48 -4.27 -1.33
CA VAL A 295 4.79 -4.38 -1.99
C VAL A 295 5.08 -5.82 -2.42
N ARG A 296 4.78 -6.82 -1.57
CA ARG A 296 5.01 -8.25 -1.87
C ARG A 296 4.09 -8.78 -2.98
N LYS A 297 2.83 -8.34 -3.03
CA LYS A 297 1.85 -8.78 -4.02
C LYS A 297 1.95 -8.02 -5.35
N ALA A 298 2.58 -6.85 -5.36
CA ALA A 298 2.81 -6.08 -6.58
C ALA A 298 3.78 -6.82 -7.52
N PRO A 299 3.49 -6.84 -8.83
CA PRO A 299 4.44 -7.39 -9.80
C PRO A 299 5.76 -6.61 -9.78
N GLN A 300 6.88 -7.33 -9.86
CA GLN A 300 8.22 -6.72 -9.85
C GLN A 300 8.76 -6.48 -11.27
N ASN A 301 7.98 -5.77 -12.07
CA ASN A 301 8.33 -5.42 -13.44
C ASN A 301 8.64 -3.91 -13.55
N ASN A 302 9.43 -3.52 -14.53
CA ASN A 302 9.71 -2.10 -14.81
C ASN A 302 8.43 -1.27 -15.06
N VAL A 303 7.38 -1.89 -15.56
CA VAL A 303 6.06 -1.23 -15.78
C VAL A 303 5.40 -0.81 -14.47
N THR A 304 5.64 -1.53 -13.38
CA THR A 304 5.07 -1.27 -12.05
C THR A 304 5.98 -0.45 -11.16
N ALA A 305 7.11 0.02 -11.69
CA ALA A 305 8.11 0.78 -10.93
C ALA A 305 7.50 1.98 -10.18
N GLY A 306 6.59 2.73 -10.81
CA GLY A 306 5.92 3.87 -10.17
C GLY A 306 5.11 3.48 -8.93
N PHE A 307 4.35 2.38 -9.00
CA PHE A 307 3.60 1.89 -7.85
C PHE A 307 4.53 1.42 -6.72
N GLN A 308 5.61 0.69 -7.09
CA GLN A 308 6.60 0.25 -6.11
C GLN A 308 7.28 1.42 -5.41
N GLN A 309 7.61 2.48 -6.15
CA GLN A 309 8.18 3.71 -5.58
C GLN A 309 7.23 4.33 -4.56
N GLU A 310 5.96 4.53 -4.92
CA GLU A 310 4.96 5.10 -4.02
C GLU A 310 4.70 4.23 -2.77
N ALA A 311 4.59 2.92 -2.94
CA ALA A 311 4.39 2.00 -1.83
C ALA A 311 5.59 1.98 -0.88
N ASN A 312 6.82 1.96 -1.41
CA ASN A 312 8.03 1.98 -0.58
C ASN A 312 8.25 3.33 0.13
N LYS A 313 7.89 4.47 -0.49
CA LYS A 313 7.89 5.77 0.18
C LYS A 313 7.03 5.76 1.44
N LEU A 314 5.79 5.24 1.31
CA LEU A 314 4.88 5.11 2.45
C LEU A 314 5.40 4.11 3.49
N LEU A 315 5.93 2.96 3.07
CA LEU A 315 6.50 1.94 3.94
C LEU A 315 7.60 2.50 4.82
N ILE A 316 8.56 3.25 4.24
CA ILE A 316 9.67 3.88 4.97
C ILE A 316 9.13 4.84 6.04
N ILE A 317 8.16 5.69 5.70
CA ILE A 317 7.60 6.65 6.66
C ILE A 317 6.91 5.92 7.81
N VAL A 318 6.12 4.89 7.51
CA VAL A 318 5.40 4.12 8.53
C VAL A 318 6.37 3.38 9.45
N GLN A 319 7.44 2.77 8.91
CA GLN A 319 8.50 2.16 9.72
C GLN A 319 9.18 3.17 10.64
N LEU A 320 9.54 4.34 10.13
CA LEU A 320 10.12 5.41 10.95
C LEU A 320 9.15 5.91 12.04
N LEU A 321 7.83 5.96 11.76
CA LEU A 321 6.81 6.32 12.75
C LEU A 321 6.63 5.26 13.84
N MET A 322 6.86 3.99 13.52
CA MET A 322 6.92 2.90 14.49
C MET A 322 8.19 2.93 15.34
N GLY A 323 9.21 3.69 14.93
CA GLY A 323 10.52 3.74 15.55
C GLY A 323 11.53 2.74 14.99
N GLU A 324 11.18 2.04 13.90
CA GLU A 324 12.05 1.12 13.21
C GLU A 324 12.85 1.83 12.11
N ILE A 325 14.09 1.43 11.90
CA ILE A 325 14.94 2.02 10.87
C ILE A 325 14.94 1.10 9.65
N PRO A 326 14.53 1.58 8.47
CA PRO A 326 14.52 0.77 7.24
C PRO A 326 15.91 0.26 6.86
N GLU A 327 15.96 -0.91 6.25
CA GLU A 327 17.20 -1.52 5.77
C GLU A 327 17.85 -0.72 4.62
N ARG A 328 19.18 -0.66 4.60
CA ARG A 328 19.93 0.01 3.53
C ARG A 328 19.78 -0.67 2.16
N SER A 329 19.51 -1.96 2.14
CA SER A 329 19.27 -2.75 0.92
C SER A 329 18.15 -2.17 0.06
N LEU A 330 17.08 -1.67 0.70
CA LEU A 330 15.94 -1.05 0.03
C LEU A 330 16.34 0.17 -0.82
N PHE A 331 17.24 1.03 -0.28
CA PHE A 331 17.67 2.26 -0.96
C PHE A 331 18.70 2.02 -2.08
N ARG A 332 19.32 0.82 -2.14
CA ARG A 332 20.29 0.46 -3.17
C ARG A 332 19.66 -0.04 -4.47
N GLN A 333 18.39 -0.43 -4.45
CA GLN A 333 17.68 -0.93 -5.63
C GLN A 333 17.68 0.13 -6.75
N PRO A 334 18.11 -0.20 -7.98
CA PRO A 334 18.30 0.78 -9.06
C PRO A 334 17.00 1.49 -9.44
N VAL A 335 15.86 0.77 -9.39
CA VAL A 335 14.53 1.30 -9.69
C VAL A 335 14.06 2.31 -8.64
N LEU A 336 14.46 2.14 -7.38
CA LEU A 336 13.98 2.93 -6.24
C LEU A 336 14.95 4.06 -5.87
N ARG A 337 16.25 3.93 -6.15
CA ARG A 337 17.33 4.80 -5.69
C ARG A 337 17.05 6.29 -5.88
N LYS A 338 16.64 6.70 -7.11
CA LYS A 338 16.38 8.12 -7.41
C LYS A 338 15.15 8.65 -6.66
N ALA A 339 14.07 7.86 -6.60
CA ALA A 339 12.81 8.26 -5.96
C ALA A 339 12.90 8.28 -4.44
N LEU A 340 13.73 7.42 -3.84
CA LEU A 340 13.88 7.30 -2.40
C LEU A 340 15.00 8.17 -1.81
N LEU A 341 15.75 8.92 -2.62
CA LEU A 341 16.84 9.78 -2.13
C LEU A 341 16.41 10.75 -1.01
N PRO A 342 15.31 11.52 -1.15
CA PRO A 342 14.84 12.41 -0.08
C PRO A 342 14.47 11.65 1.21
N TYR A 343 13.86 10.49 1.06
CA TYR A 343 13.46 9.62 2.19
C TYR A 343 14.66 9.00 2.89
N PHE A 344 15.74 8.71 2.15
CA PHE A 344 16.98 8.25 2.72
C PHE A 344 17.64 9.31 3.61
N GLN A 345 17.66 10.57 3.18
CA GLN A 345 18.19 11.68 3.98
C GLN A 345 17.40 11.85 5.29
N ILE A 346 16.05 11.78 5.22
CA ILE A 346 15.20 11.77 6.42
C ILE A 346 15.55 10.58 7.33
N THR A 347 15.70 9.40 6.76
CA THR A 347 16.06 8.20 7.53
C THR A 347 17.40 8.37 8.27
N GLN A 348 18.37 9.00 7.61
CA GLN A 348 19.66 9.32 8.27
C GLN A 348 19.49 10.32 9.41
N ALA A 349 18.70 11.39 9.21
CA ALA A 349 18.43 12.38 10.26
C ALA A 349 17.72 11.75 11.47
N VAL A 350 16.71 10.89 11.22
CA VAL A 350 16.00 10.14 12.27
C VAL A 350 16.94 9.18 13.01
N ARG A 351 17.84 8.49 12.29
CA ARG A 351 18.77 7.52 12.86
C ARG A 351 19.78 8.19 13.82
N VAL A 352 20.26 9.37 13.45
CA VAL A 352 21.22 10.13 14.26
C VAL A 352 20.51 10.89 15.39
N GLY A 353 19.23 11.24 15.19
CA GLY A 353 18.47 12.06 16.13
C GLY A 353 18.80 13.56 16.02
N ASP A 354 19.29 14.00 14.84
CA ASP A 354 19.66 15.40 14.58
C ASP A 354 18.46 16.16 14.01
N LEU A 355 17.93 17.08 14.83
CA LEU A 355 16.75 17.86 14.49
C LEU A 355 17.02 18.90 13.39
N ASN A 356 18.24 19.49 13.36
CA ASN A 356 18.60 20.48 12.35
C ASN A 356 18.67 19.85 10.95
N LYS A 357 19.37 18.72 10.81
CA LYS A 357 19.40 17.99 9.54
C LYS A 357 18.03 17.55 9.10
N PHE A 358 17.17 17.18 10.04
CA PHE A 358 15.78 16.85 9.72
C PHE A 358 15.02 18.07 9.16
N GLN A 359 15.16 19.25 9.77
CA GLN A 359 14.52 20.47 9.29
C GLN A 359 15.08 20.94 7.94
N GLU A 360 16.39 20.90 7.75
CA GLU A 360 17.04 21.21 6.47
C GLU A 360 16.56 20.30 5.34
N THR A 361 16.51 18.98 5.58
CA THR A 361 16.02 18.02 4.59
C THR A 361 14.54 18.20 4.30
N LEU A 362 13.74 18.54 5.32
CA LEU A 362 12.32 18.83 5.16
C LEU A 362 12.10 20.09 4.29
N ALA A 363 12.87 21.14 4.54
CA ALA A 363 12.81 22.37 3.76
C ALA A 363 13.27 22.17 2.31
N ALA A 364 14.39 21.47 2.10
CA ALA A 364 14.94 21.20 0.79
C ALA A 364 14.01 20.36 -0.12
N HIS A 365 13.29 19.39 0.44
CA HIS A 365 12.43 18.45 -0.30
C HIS A 365 10.94 18.64 -0.04
N SER A 366 10.52 19.78 0.51
CA SER A 366 9.11 20.05 0.87
C SER A 366 8.15 19.86 -0.32
N ALA A 367 8.52 20.35 -1.50
CA ALA A 367 7.71 20.23 -2.72
C ALA A 367 7.48 18.76 -3.13
N THR A 368 8.53 17.90 -3.03
CA THR A 368 8.40 16.47 -3.34
C THR A 368 7.52 15.73 -2.35
N PHE A 369 7.64 16.03 -1.06
CA PHE A 369 6.81 15.42 -0.01
C PHE A 369 5.34 15.85 -0.08
N GLN A 370 5.07 17.09 -0.51
CA GLN A 370 3.71 17.57 -0.76
C GLN A 370 3.11 16.90 -2.01
N ALA A 371 3.88 16.77 -3.10
CA ALA A 371 3.44 16.05 -4.29
C ALA A 371 3.11 14.58 -3.99
N ASP A 372 3.91 13.91 -3.17
CA ASP A 372 3.67 12.54 -2.70
C ASP A 372 2.54 12.46 -1.65
N LYS A 373 1.99 13.61 -1.19
CA LYS A 373 0.97 13.73 -0.12
C LYS A 373 1.39 13.09 1.21
N ASN A 374 2.69 13.02 1.48
CA ASN A 374 3.27 12.41 2.69
C ASN A 374 3.79 13.45 3.69
N TYR A 375 3.73 14.73 3.36
CA TYR A 375 4.30 15.81 4.15
C TYR A 375 3.79 15.83 5.61
N THR A 376 2.48 15.64 5.82
CA THR A 376 1.88 15.61 7.16
C THR A 376 2.37 14.45 8.02
N LEU A 377 2.59 13.28 7.42
CA LEU A 377 3.15 12.12 8.11
C LEU A 377 4.62 12.35 8.47
N ILE A 378 5.37 13.00 7.58
CA ILE A 378 6.78 13.35 7.83
C ILE A 378 6.91 14.38 8.96
N LEU A 379 6.02 15.37 9.04
CA LEU A 379 6.02 16.31 10.17
C LEU A 379 5.87 15.60 11.53
N ARG A 380 5.09 14.52 11.59
CA ARG A 380 4.94 13.71 12.82
C ARG A 380 6.23 13.03 13.24
N LEU A 381 7.15 12.74 12.29
CA LEU A 381 8.45 12.15 12.59
C LEU A 381 9.33 13.04 13.47
N ARG A 382 9.10 14.36 13.52
CA ARG A 382 9.84 15.28 14.39
C ARG A 382 9.93 14.76 15.82
N HIS A 383 8.84 14.23 16.36
CA HIS A 383 8.81 13.66 17.69
C HIS A 383 9.70 12.42 17.83
N ASN A 384 9.73 11.57 16.82
CA ASN A 384 10.58 10.36 16.83
C ASN A 384 12.08 10.73 16.70
N VAL A 385 12.42 11.79 15.94
CA VAL A 385 13.80 12.31 15.89
C VAL A 385 14.26 12.74 17.28
N ILE A 386 13.43 13.50 17.99
CA ILE A 386 13.73 13.95 19.35
C ILE A 386 13.90 12.75 20.30
N LYS A 387 12.97 11.77 20.25
CA LYS A 387 13.08 10.54 21.06
C LYS A 387 14.38 9.78 20.81
N THR A 388 14.77 9.65 19.54
CA THR A 388 16.04 9.00 19.17
C THR A 388 17.24 9.79 19.67
N GLY A 389 17.21 11.11 19.53
CA GLY A 389 18.26 11.99 20.04
C GLY A 389 18.45 11.87 21.56
N ILE A 390 17.36 11.90 22.33
CA ILE A 390 17.40 11.71 23.79
C ILE A 390 17.94 10.33 24.15
N ARG A 391 17.51 9.29 23.45
CA ARG A 391 18.01 7.91 23.66
C ARG A 391 19.52 7.84 23.44
N MET A 392 20.03 8.46 22.39
CA MET A 392 21.48 8.51 22.11
C MET A 392 22.24 9.28 23.20
N ILE A 393 21.66 10.37 23.71
CA ILE A 393 22.23 11.14 24.82
C ILE A 393 22.25 10.29 26.09
N SER A 394 21.16 9.63 26.46
CA SER A 394 21.07 8.76 27.61
C SER A 394 22.08 7.60 27.58
N LEU A 395 22.34 7.03 26.41
CA LEU A 395 23.34 5.98 26.23
C LEU A 395 24.78 6.51 26.31
N SER A 396 25.00 7.77 25.94
CA SER A 396 26.34 8.37 25.89
C SER A 396 26.78 8.98 27.20
N TYR A 397 25.84 9.43 28.04
CA TYR A 397 26.11 10.17 29.28
C TYR A 397 25.42 9.54 30.48
N SER A 398 26.17 9.25 31.53
CA SER A 398 25.62 8.85 32.84
C SER A 398 24.97 10.03 33.57
N ARG A 399 25.50 11.24 33.35
CA ARG A 399 24.98 12.49 33.88
C ARG A 399 25.24 13.63 32.90
N ILE A 400 24.19 14.42 32.58
CA ILE A 400 24.28 15.55 31.65
C ILE A 400 23.42 16.71 32.15
N SER A 401 23.86 17.97 31.96
CA SER A 401 23.04 19.15 32.28
C SER A 401 21.89 19.30 31.29
N LEU A 402 20.72 19.83 31.74
CA LEU A 402 19.58 20.12 30.87
C LEU A 402 19.94 21.14 29.80
N ARG A 403 20.85 22.08 30.11
CA ARG A 403 21.39 23.04 29.16
C ARG A 403 22.16 22.35 28.01
N ASP A 404 23.00 21.36 28.33
CA ASP A 404 23.72 20.63 27.28
C ASP A 404 22.80 19.75 26.45
N VAL A 405 21.74 19.19 27.06
CA VAL A 405 20.68 18.49 26.33
C VAL A 405 19.98 19.44 25.36
N CYS A 406 19.65 20.65 25.82
CA CYS A 406 19.03 21.69 24.98
C CYS A 406 19.91 22.04 23.77
N LEU A 407 21.23 22.27 24.00
CA LEU A 407 22.18 22.57 22.93
C LEU A 407 22.34 21.42 21.92
N LYS A 408 22.38 20.16 22.41
CA LYS A 408 22.56 18.98 21.55
C LYS A 408 21.31 18.65 20.73
N LEU A 409 20.12 18.91 21.25
CA LEU A 409 18.86 18.68 20.56
C LEU A 409 18.40 19.91 19.78
N HIS A 410 19.13 21.02 19.87
CA HIS A 410 18.77 22.30 19.26
C HIS A 410 17.34 22.74 19.63
N LEU A 411 17.06 22.72 20.93
CA LEU A 411 15.80 23.19 21.49
C LEU A 411 15.92 24.66 21.89
N ASP A 412 14.76 25.33 22.03
CA ASP A 412 14.71 26.77 22.27
C ASP A 412 14.94 27.13 23.75
N SER A 413 14.56 26.23 24.69
CA SER A 413 14.65 26.50 26.13
C SER A 413 15.06 25.27 26.95
N GLU A 414 15.62 25.52 28.16
CA GLU A 414 15.97 24.44 29.12
C GLU A 414 14.71 23.79 29.69
N GLU A 415 13.61 24.55 29.84
CA GLU A 415 12.32 24.05 30.33
C GLU A 415 11.69 23.06 29.32
N ASP A 416 11.80 23.36 28.02
CA ASP A 416 11.37 22.44 26.97
C ASP A 416 12.18 21.16 26.98
N ALA A 417 13.50 21.27 27.21
CA ALA A 417 14.37 20.09 27.31
C ALA A 417 13.97 19.21 28.51
N GLU A 418 13.69 19.81 29.67
CA GLU A 418 13.22 19.09 30.84
C GLU A 418 11.88 18.40 30.60
N TYR A 419 10.91 19.11 30.02
CA TYR A 419 9.60 18.54 29.69
C TYR A 419 9.71 17.37 28.72
N ILE A 420 10.54 17.50 27.69
CA ILE A 420 10.74 16.45 26.67
C ILE A 420 11.45 15.22 27.31
N VAL A 421 12.44 15.44 28.18
CA VAL A 421 13.11 14.35 28.92
C VAL A 421 12.13 13.64 29.86
N ALA A 422 11.33 14.40 30.63
CA ALA A 422 10.30 13.85 31.51
C ALA A 422 9.28 13.02 30.73
N LYS A 423 8.85 13.52 29.57
CA LYS A 423 7.96 12.77 28.67
C LYS A 423 8.61 11.50 28.12
N ALA A 424 9.91 11.54 27.79
CA ALA A 424 10.64 10.37 27.31
C ALA A 424 10.78 9.29 28.40
N ILE A 425 10.95 9.69 29.67
CA ILE A 425 10.96 8.78 30.83
C ILE A 425 9.57 8.14 30.99
N ARG A 426 8.52 8.94 31.00
CA ARG A 426 7.13 8.46 31.10
C ARG A 426 6.76 7.49 29.97
N ASP A 427 7.19 7.78 28.74
CA ASP A 427 6.94 6.93 27.56
C ASP A 427 7.84 5.66 27.55
N GLY A 428 8.72 5.46 28.54
CA GLY A 428 9.62 4.30 28.63
C GLY A 428 10.71 4.27 27.54
N VAL A 429 11.06 5.42 26.95
CA VAL A 429 12.12 5.52 25.92
C VAL A 429 13.50 5.47 26.54
N ILE A 430 13.64 6.06 27.73
CA ILE A 430 14.85 6.12 28.52
C ILE A 430 14.53 5.86 30.00
N ASP A 431 15.47 5.22 30.68
CA ASP A 431 15.47 5.06 32.14
C ASP A 431 16.43 6.09 32.74
N ALA A 432 15.88 7.17 33.25
CA ALA A 432 16.64 8.27 33.80
C ALA A 432 15.86 8.97 34.93
N THR A 433 16.57 9.70 35.77
CA THR A 433 16.01 10.58 36.80
C THR A 433 16.41 12.01 36.52
N ILE A 434 15.49 12.95 36.76
CA ILE A 434 15.71 14.39 36.61
C ILE A 434 15.86 15.01 37.99
N ASP A 435 16.91 15.79 38.18
CA ASP A 435 17.08 16.64 39.35
C ASP A 435 16.80 18.09 38.90
N HIS A 436 15.60 18.58 39.21
CA HIS A 436 15.15 19.92 38.82
C HIS A 436 15.98 21.01 39.48
N GLU A 437 16.30 20.87 40.80
CA GLU A 437 17.03 21.90 41.53
C GLU A 437 18.45 22.14 40.99
N LYS A 438 19.10 21.07 40.56
CA LYS A 438 20.48 21.11 40.02
C LYS A 438 20.53 21.13 38.50
N GLY A 439 19.40 21.07 37.82
CA GLY A 439 19.26 21.18 36.36
C GLY A 439 20.02 20.09 35.58
N PHE A 440 19.98 18.83 36.02
CA PHE A 440 20.64 17.74 35.31
C PHE A 440 19.76 16.48 35.21
N MET A 441 20.04 15.69 34.18
CA MET A 441 19.51 14.34 33.98
C MET A 441 20.58 13.32 34.36
N ARG A 442 20.19 12.28 35.09
CA ARG A 442 21.03 11.12 35.41
C ARG A 442 20.41 9.87 34.80
N SER A 443 21.15 9.18 33.94
CA SER A 443 20.74 7.89 33.41
C SER A 443 20.87 6.80 34.45
N LYS A 444 19.90 5.89 34.54
CA LYS A 444 20.02 4.67 35.33
C LYS A 444 21.11 3.78 34.77
N GLU A 445 21.85 3.11 35.64
CA GLU A 445 22.80 2.08 35.23
C GLU A 445 22.03 0.90 34.61
N ASN A 446 22.59 0.30 33.57
CA ASN A 446 22.03 -0.93 32.98
C ASN A 446 22.20 -2.07 34.00
N VAL A 447 21.20 -2.30 34.82
CA VAL A 447 21.09 -3.49 35.66
C VAL A 447 20.54 -4.62 34.83
N ASP A 448 21.01 -5.84 35.05
CA ASP A 448 20.46 -7.04 34.42
C ASP A 448 18.98 -7.19 34.82
N ILE A 449 18.07 -6.95 33.89
CA ILE A 449 16.61 -7.00 34.11
C ILE A 449 16.18 -8.35 34.68
N TYR A 450 16.86 -9.44 34.27
CA TYR A 450 16.53 -10.79 34.72
C TYR A 450 16.94 -11.06 36.19
N SER A 451 17.80 -10.25 36.76
CA SER A 451 18.17 -10.30 38.20
C SER A 451 17.22 -9.49 39.09
N THR A 452 16.29 -8.74 38.49
CA THR A 452 15.29 -7.91 39.19
C THR A 452 13.89 -8.56 39.13
N ASN A 453 12.93 -8.02 39.89
CA ASN A 453 11.55 -8.48 39.88
C ASN A 453 10.72 -7.93 38.68
N GLU A 454 11.30 -7.14 37.78
CA GLU A 454 10.60 -6.56 36.64
C GLU A 454 9.93 -7.62 35.71
N PRO A 455 10.57 -8.76 35.38
CA PRO A 455 9.91 -9.81 34.58
C PRO A 455 8.67 -10.36 35.29
N GLN A 456 8.72 -10.54 36.62
CA GLN A 456 7.59 -11.01 37.40
C GLN A 456 6.42 -10.01 37.32
N HIS A 457 6.67 -8.72 37.50
CA HIS A 457 5.65 -7.68 37.39
C HIS A 457 5.03 -7.62 35.98
N ALA A 458 5.85 -7.71 34.93
CA ALA A 458 5.36 -7.73 33.54
C ALA A 458 4.46 -8.93 33.27
N PHE A 459 4.81 -10.11 33.77
CA PHE A 459 3.96 -11.30 33.67
C PHE A 459 2.68 -11.17 34.49
N HIS A 460 2.77 -10.63 35.70
CA HIS A 460 1.61 -10.41 36.56
C HIS A 460 0.58 -9.48 35.89
N GLN A 461 1.01 -8.36 35.33
CA GLN A 461 0.15 -7.44 34.59
C GLN A 461 -0.54 -8.12 33.41
N ARG A 462 0.19 -8.94 32.64
CA ARG A 462 -0.38 -9.69 31.51
C ARG A 462 -1.40 -10.73 31.98
N ILE A 463 -1.10 -11.45 33.05
CA ILE A 463 -2.02 -12.43 33.64
C ILE A 463 -3.28 -11.72 34.14
N GLY A 464 -3.14 -10.60 34.86
CA GLY A 464 -4.25 -9.78 35.33
C GLY A 464 -5.15 -9.31 34.20
N PHE A 465 -4.54 -8.82 33.10
CA PHE A 465 -5.30 -8.46 31.90
C PHE A 465 -6.07 -9.64 31.28
N CYS A 466 -5.41 -10.79 31.15
CA CYS A 466 -6.05 -12.00 30.61
C CYS A 466 -7.21 -12.49 31.50
N LEU A 467 -7.04 -12.45 32.83
CA LEU A 467 -8.11 -12.82 33.78
C LEU A 467 -9.28 -11.84 33.70
N LYS A 468 -9.00 -10.54 33.64
CA LYS A 468 -10.05 -9.53 33.46
C LYS A 468 -10.82 -9.76 32.17
N LEU A 469 -10.13 -9.95 31.05
CA LEU A 469 -10.75 -10.23 29.74
C LEU A 469 -11.58 -11.52 29.78
N HIS A 470 -11.07 -12.58 30.42
CA HIS A 470 -11.81 -13.83 30.62
C HIS A 470 -13.08 -13.59 31.42
N ASN A 471 -13.01 -12.90 32.56
CA ASN A 471 -14.14 -12.60 33.40
C ASN A 471 -15.20 -11.76 32.67
N ASP A 472 -14.76 -10.74 31.93
CA ASP A 472 -15.67 -9.91 31.15
C ASP A 472 -16.34 -10.70 30.01
N SER A 473 -15.61 -11.61 29.37
CA SER A 473 -16.18 -12.53 28.38
C SER A 473 -17.20 -13.47 28.97
N VAL A 474 -16.91 -14.05 30.14
CA VAL A 474 -17.85 -14.94 30.87
C VAL A 474 -19.07 -14.17 31.31
N LYS A 475 -18.92 -12.95 31.84
CA LYS A 475 -20.06 -12.08 32.20
C LYS A 475 -20.92 -11.79 30.96
N ALA A 476 -20.31 -11.41 29.82
CA ALA A 476 -21.01 -11.13 28.57
C ALA A 476 -21.81 -12.35 28.06
N MET A 477 -21.29 -13.56 28.23
CA MET A 477 -21.99 -14.79 27.85
C MET A 477 -23.13 -15.16 28.82
N ARG A 478 -23.01 -14.78 30.09
CA ARG A 478 -24.03 -15.10 31.10
C ARG A 478 -25.23 -14.15 31.09
N PHE A 479 -25.09 -12.96 30.53
CA PHE A 479 -26.19 -12.00 30.43
C PHE A 479 -26.82 -12.06 29.04
N PRO A 480 -27.92 -12.83 28.85
CA PRO A 480 -28.64 -12.80 27.59
C PRO A 480 -29.28 -11.43 27.39
N LEU A 481 -29.19 -10.90 26.17
CA LEU A 481 -29.66 -9.57 25.75
C LEU A 481 -31.18 -9.31 26.02
N LYS A 482 -31.94 -10.28 26.58
CA LYS A 482 -33.38 -10.20 26.77
C LYS A 482 -33.86 -10.15 28.21
N THR A 483 -33.00 -10.04 29.20
CA THR A 483 -33.46 -9.87 30.60
C THR A 483 -33.69 -8.39 30.92
N VAL A 484 -34.72 -7.82 30.33
CA VAL A 484 -35.18 -6.44 30.61
C VAL A 484 -35.93 -6.31 31.93
N ASN A 485 -36.12 -7.38 32.69
CA ASN A 485 -36.92 -7.41 33.92
C ASN A 485 -36.14 -7.96 35.13
N HIS A 486 -34.90 -7.50 35.34
CA HIS A 486 -34.33 -7.63 36.68
C HIS A 486 -34.72 -6.37 37.46
N ASP A 487 -35.36 -6.57 38.59
CA ASP A 487 -35.74 -5.52 39.51
C ASP A 487 -34.51 -4.64 39.82
N ALA A 488 -34.68 -3.33 39.78
CA ALA A 488 -33.59 -2.34 39.97
C ALA A 488 -32.82 -2.60 41.28
N ALA A 489 -33.47 -3.20 42.28
CA ALA A 489 -32.90 -3.61 43.56
C ALA A 489 -31.82 -4.73 43.44
N GLU A 490 -32.00 -5.72 42.55
CA GLU A 490 -30.99 -6.77 42.34
C GLU A 490 -29.74 -6.26 41.62
N VAL A 491 -29.92 -5.29 40.71
CA VAL A 491 -28.79 -4.64 40.03
C VAL A 491 -28.00 -3.71 40.97
N GLU A 492 -28.72 -3.06 41.91
CA GLU A 492 -28.09 -2.22 42.94
C GLU A 492 -27.35 -3.08 43.96
N ALA A 493 -27.92 -4.19 44.42
CA ALA A 493 -27.28 -5.14 45.33
C ALA A 493 -26.02 -5.79 44.69
N ALA A 494 -26.04 -6.11 43.40
CA ALA A 494 -24.88 -6.63 42.69
C ALA A 494 -23.77 -5.59 42.54
N ARG A 495 -24.11 -4.33 42.35
CA ARG A 495 -23.15 -3.21 42.30
C ARG A 495 -22.53 -2.94 43.68
N ASP A 496 -23.30 -3.03 44.73
CA ASP A 496 -22.79 -2.83 46.08
C ASP A 496 -21.89 -3.99 46.51
N GLN A 497 -22.20 -5.21 46.12
CA GLN A 497 -21.30 -6.36 46.32
C GLN A 497 -19.99 -6.20 45.52
N GLU A 498 -20.06 -5.68 44.30
CA GLU A 498 -18.86 -5.43 43.48
C GLU A 498 -18.01 -4.32 44.08
N ARG A 499 -18.61 -3.26 44.65
CA ARG A 499 -17.91 -2.20 45.37
C ARG A 499 -17.24 -2.70 46.64
N ASN A 500 -17.95 -3.53 47.44
CA ASN A 500 -17.40 -4.09 48.67
C ASN A 500 -16.22 -5.04 48.36
N LEU A 501 -16.31 -5.85 47.32
CA LEU A 501 -15.20 -6.69 46.85
C LEU A 501 -14.00 -5.90 46.37
N VAL A 502 -14.23 -4.77 45.70
CA VAL A 502 -13.14 -3.87 45.27
C VAL A 502 -12.50 -3.17 46.48
N GLN A 503 -13.28 -2.81 47.49
CA GLN A 503 -12.77 -2.26 48.75
C GLN A 503 -12.00 -3.30 49.55
N GLU A 504 -12.50 -4.53 49.71
CA GLU A 504 -11.78 -5.63 50.37
C GLU A 504 -10.42 -5.96 49.66
N ILE A 505 -10.39 -5.88 48.34
CA ILE A 505 -9.15 -6.09 47.57
C ILE A 505 -8.20 -4.92 47.79
N ALA A 506 -8.70 -3.67 47.83
CA ALA A 506 -7.87 -2.50 48.06
C ALA A 506 -7.32 -2.46 49.52
N GLU A 507 -8.13 -2.83 50.51
CA GLU A 507 -7.69 -2.95 51.91
C GLU A 507 -6.71 -4.12 52.08
N ALA A 508 -6.86 -5.22 51.36
CA ALA A 508 -5.89 -6.33 51.40
C ALA A 508 -4.58 -6.00 50.68
N ASP A 509 -4.58 -5.09 49.72
CA ASP A 509 -3.36 -4.58 49.06
C ASP A 509 -2.66 -3.54 49.98
N GLU A 510 -3.41 -2.73 50.76
CA GLU A 510 -2.80 -1.79 51.75
C GLU A 510 -2.21 -2.54 52.94
N ASP A 511 -2.82 -3.61 53.44
CA ASP A 511 -2.29 -4.46 54.51
C ASP A 511 -1.01 -5.24 54.08
N MET A 512 -0.82 -5.50 52.79
CA MET A 512 0.38 -6.15 52.25
C MET A 512 1.57 -5.18 52.08
N ASP A 513 1.28 -3.89 51.95
CA ASP A 513 2.34 -2.86 51.86
C ASP A 513 2.87 -2.40 53.24
N GLU A 514 2.06 -2.51 54.33
CA GLU A 514 2.51 -2.21 55.70
C GLU A 514 3.45 -3.28 56.30
N ASP A 515 3.34 -4.54 55.90
CA ASP A 515 4.23 -5.62 56.35
C ASP A 515 5.62 -5.64 55.67
N HIS A 516 5.86 -4.76 54.67
CA HIS A 516 7.16 -4.67 53.99
C HIS A 516 8.08 -3.54 54.50
N ASP A 517 7.62 -2.69 55.42
CA ASP A 517 8.43 -1.62 56.01
C ASP A 517 9.05 -1.99 57.40
N GLU A 518 8.82 -3.21 57.91
CA GLU A 518 9.40 -3.68 59.20
C GLU A 518 10.42 -4.84 59.05
N LEU A 519 11.14 -4.98 57.95
CA LEU A 519 12.29 -5.90 57.89
C LEU A 519 13.47 -5.28 57.18
#